data_c1ee0fc560fd39173544396fadcbfc2a
#
_entry.id   c1ee0fc560fd39173544396fadcbfc2a
#
_cell.length_a   1.000
_cell.length_b   1.000
_cell.length_c   1.000
_cell.angle_alpha   90.00
_cell.angle_beta   90.00
_cell.angle_gamma   90.00
#
_symmetry.space_group_name_H-M   'P 1'
#
loop_
_entity.id
_entity.type
_entity.pdbx_description
1 polymer ?
#
loop_
_entity_poly.entity_id
_entity_poly.type
_entity_poly.pdbx_seq_one_letter_code
_entity_poly.pdbx_strand_id
1 'polypeptide(L)'
;MGVYAINTDGMQIGIAGTSFEFEKKDVETEIKQNAKDRLQIDINVDNVRIPGGIKNVLIPVWSDINGQDDLIWYTSKKLDENHYSLTVDIRNHKGLGKYNVHVYGETKTGNLIKLGMSEFFVNNPEIGTIKVEDKNQESGTFLIRLSDIKNAEYIDNIMVPVWSDVNGQDDLVWYTAKKMSDSDEYVVDVNIKKHKYSLGKYNVGVYITDVTGRQYGVSSLETEMMLRQGSIDIKEKDGLNYLVTIKDFEVPGGATSVLVPIWSEVNGQDDLIFSCPAPGVHCCSGSMHQEVLCTDLLEENVLSGVRQGNIGSGRSGSVHTRNGESFQEWLFCGVAEFLYYREAGSCNRVHL
;
A
#
# COMPACT_ATOMS: atom_id res chain seq x y z
N MET A 1 36.44 31.61 -48.61
CA MET A 1 37.90 31.72 -48.65
C MET A 1 38.21 32.92 -49.57
N GLY A 2 39.09 33.82 -49.13
CA GLY A 2 39.58 34.94 -49.96
C GLY A 2 41.07 34.83 -50.15
N VAL A 3 41.52 35.21 -51.35
CA VAL A 3 42.94 35.25 -51.68
C VAL A 3 43.29 36.73 -51.91
N TYR A 4 44.32 37.16 -51.24
CA TYR A 4 44.84 38.53 -51.30
C TYR A 4 46.32 38.52 -51.73
N ALA A 5 46.69 39.49 -52.53
CA ALA A 5 48.07 39.80 -52.79
C ALA A 5 48.50 41.05 -52.01
N ILE A 6 49.77 41.12 -51.64
CA ILE A 6 50.37 42.32 -51.07
C ILE A 6 51.20 42.94 -52.16
N ASN A 7 50.94 44.19 -52.52
CA ASN A 7 51.67 44.93 -53.57
C ASN A 7 53.04 45.40 -53.01
N THR A 8 53.87 46.03 -53.87
CA THR A 8 55.20 46.55 -53.50
C THR A 8 55.16 47.64 -52.41
N ASP A 9 54.00 48.29 -52.21
CA ASP A 9 53.79 49.35 -51.19
C ASP A 9 53.21 48.80 -49.89
N GLY A 10 53.07 47.45 -49.79
CA GLY A 10 52.55 46.77 -48.57
C GLY A 10 51.01 46.76 -48.48
N MET A 11 50.28 47.19 -49.50
CA MET A 11 48.78 47.18 -49.49
C MET A 11 48.24 45.80 -49.85
N GLN A 12 47.25 45.36 -49.14
CA GLN A 12 46.55 44.07 -49.34
C GLN A 12 45.46 44.26 -50.40
N ILE A 13 45.54 43.57 -51.54
CA ILE A 13 44.59 43.61 -52.65
C ILE A 13 43.90 42.24 -52.81
N GLY A 14 42.59 42.24 -52.76
CA GLY A 14 41.80 41.03 -53.02
C GLY A 14 41.94 40.57 -54.46
N ILE A 15 42.32 39.29 -54.68
CA ILE A 15 42.50 38.75 -56.05
C ILE A 15 41.36 37.85 -56.45
N ALA A 16 40.88 36.99 -55.49
CA ALA A 16 39.84 36.02 -55.74
C ALA A 16 39.09 35.65 -54.44
N GLY A 17 37.90 35.22 -54.58
CA GLY A 17 37.11 34.68 -53.47
C GLY A 17 36.25 33.49 -53.91
N THR A 18 36.12 32.53 -53.06
CA THR A 18 35.19 31.39 -53.24
C THR A 18 34.61 30.98 -51.92
N SER A 19 33.42 30.37 -51.92
CA SER A 19 32.82 29.71 -50.79
C SER A 19 32.83 28.20 -51.03
N PHE A 20 32.92 27.46 -49.95
CA PHE A 20 32.72 26.02 -49.93
C PHE A 20 31.95 25.64 -48.71
N GLU A 21 31.10 24.62 -48.80
CA GLU A 21 30.35 24.08 -47.66
C GLU A 21 31.08 22.83 -47.13
N PHE A 22 31.11 22.75 -45.83
CA PHE A 22 31.50 21.55 -45.15
C PHE A 22 30.24 20.78 -44.78
N GLU A 23 29.95 19.69 -45.48
CA GLU A 23 28.88 18.79 -45.06
C GLU A 23 29.29 18.11 -43.75
N LYS A 24 28.51 18.40 -42.71
CA LYS A 24 28.58 17.65 -41.45
C LYS A 24 27.84 16.33 -41.70
N LYS A 25 28.52 15.20 -41.69
CA LYS A 25 27.85 13.91 -41.57
C LYS A 25 27.45 13.71 -40.13
N ASP A 26 26.16 13.43 -39.90
CA ASP A 26 25.67 13.02 -38.60
C ASP A 26 26.29 11.69 -38.21
N VAL A 27 26.51 11.51 -36.91
CA VAL A 27 26.98 10.25 -36.37
C VAL A 27 25.85 9.23 -36.39
N GLU A 28 26.19 7.96 -36.51
CA GLU A 28 25.26 6.86 -36.34
C GLU A 28 25.24 6.45 -34.87
N THR A 29 24.07 6.38 -34.26
CA THR A 29 23.91 5.99 -32.87
C THR A 29 23.04 4.75 -32.78
N GLU A 30 23.58 3.66 -32.27
CA GLU A 30 22.87 2.44 -31.96
C GLU A 30 22.66 2.34 -30.46
N ILE A 31 21.40 2.17 -30.01
CA ILE A 31 21.02 2.07 -28.61
C ILE A 31 20.33 0.74 -28.39
N LYS A 32 20.85 -0.06 -27.44
CA LYS A 32 20.31 -1.38 -27.10
C LYS A 32 20.30 -1.60 -25.60
N GLN A 33 19.30 -2.33 -25.13
CA GLN A 33 19.32 -2.86 -23.76
C GLN A 33 20.47 -3.86 -23.62
N ASN A 34 21.23 -3.77 -22.52
CA ASN A 34 22.34 -4.67 -22.28
C ASN A 34 21.83 -6.10 -22.05
N ALA A 35 22.45 -7.07 -22.71
CA ALA A 35 22.02 -8.47 -22.68
C ALA A 35 22.27 -9.17 -21.32
N LYS A 36 23.17 -8.63 -20.49
CA LYS A 36 23.54 -9.20 -19.17
C LYS A 36 22.82 -8.54 -18.02
N ASP A 37 22.56 -7.24 -18.13
CA ASP A 37 21.84 -6.45 -17.12
C ASP A 37 20.84 -5.55 -17.82
N ARG A 38 19.56 -5.89 -17.70
CA ARG A 38 18.44 -5.17 -18.33
C ARG A 38 18.26 -3.74 -17.79
N LEU A 39 18.89 -3.40 -16.66
CA LEU A 39 18.91 -2.05 -16.11
C LEU A 39 19.99 -1.17 -16.74
N GLN A 40 20.78 -1.72 -17.64
CA GLN A 40 21.80 -1.01 -18.38
C GLN A 40 21.46 -0.89 -19.86
N ILE A 41 21.80 0.26 -20.44
CA ILE A 41 21.60 0.59 -21.84
C ILE A 41 22.95 0.84 -22.49
N ASP A 42 23.26 0.07 -23.51
CA ASP A 42 24.47 0.24 -24.32
C ASP A 42 24.19 1.21 -25.46
N ILE A 43 25.02 2.24 -25.56
CA ILE A 43 24.98 3.27 -26.59
C ILE A 43 26.29 3.17 -27.38
N ASN A 44 26.22 2.80 -28.67
CA ASN A 44 27.33 2.79 -29.59
C ASN A 44 27.20 3.96 -30.56
N VAL A 45 28.27 4.68 -30.75
CA VAL A 45 28.32 5.84 -31.63
C VAL A 45 29.39 5.62 -32.68
N ASP A 46 28.96 5.57 -33.94
CA ASP A 46 29.84 5.28 -35.10
C ASP A 46 30.00 6.51 -35.98
N ASN A 47 31.03 6.46 -36.82
CA ASN A 47 31.33 7.51 -37.78
C ASN A 47 31.68 8.87 -37.16
N VAL A 48 32.23 8.89 -35.95
CA VAL A 48 32.55 10.13 -35.23
C VAL A 48 33.79 10.80 -35.86
N ARG A 49 33.57 11.95 -36.54
CA ARG A 49 34.63 12.73 -37.19
C ARG A 49 34.41 14.22 -36.97
N ILE A 50 35.43 14.91 -36.50
CA ILE A 50 35.44 16.36 -36.41
C ILE A 50 36.76 16.94 -36.94
N PRO A 51 36.75 18.08 -37.64
CA PRO A 51 37.96 18.77 -38.05
C PRO A 51 38.82 19.16 -36.86
N GLY A 52 40.13 18.96 -36.95
CA GLY A 52 41.09 19.26 -35.86
C GLY A 52 41.24 18.18 -34.82
N GLY A 53 40.53 17.06 -34.96
CA GLY A 53 40.63 15.88 -34.10
C GLY A 53 39.81 15.95 -32.84
N ILE A 54 39.55 14.79 -32.27
CA ILE A 54 38.69 14.58 -31.10
C ILE A 54 39.57 14.34 -29.89
N LYS A 55 39.24 15.00 -28.77
CA LYS A 55 39.82 14.75 -27.45
C LYS A 55 38.95 13.73 -26.68
N ASN A 56 37.65 14.02 -26.58
CA ASN A 56 36.64 13.15 -25.96
C ASN A 56 35.34 13.16 -26.76
N VAL A 57 34.54 12.10 -26.62
CA VAL A 57 33.15 12.10 -27.02
C VAL A 57 32.28 12.07 -25.74
N LEU A 58 31.47 13.10 -25.54
CA LEU A 58 30.60 13.29 -24.40
C LEU A 58 29.17 13.00 -24.81
N ILE A 59 28.49 12.22 -23.98
CA ILE A 59 27.11 11.79 -24.24
C ILE A 59 26.24 12.18 -23.03
N PRO A 60 25.63 13.38 -23.03
CA PRO A 60 24.62 13.73 -22.06
C PRO A 60 23.35 12.91 -22.28
N VAL A 61 22.84 12.32 -21.20
CA VAL A 61 21.63 11.50 -21.16
C VAL A 61 20.74 12.00 -20.03
N TRP A 62 19.44 12.05 -20.27
CA TRP A 62 18.44 12.42 -19.27
C TRP A 62 17.08 11.79 -19.62
N SER A 63 16.23 11.58 -18.61
CA SER A 63 14.83 11.19 -18.79
C SER A 63 13.97 12.42 -19.12
N ASP A 64 12.82 12.23 -19.78
CA ASP A 64 11.86 13.31 -20.05
C ASP A 64 11.06 13.71 -18.77
N ILE A 65 11.25 13.01 -17.67
CA ILE A 65 10.54 13.29 -16.43
C ILE A 65 11.12 14.56 -15.78
N ASN A 66 10.25 15.54 -15.54
CA ASN A 66 10.62 16.86 -14.99
C ASN A 66 11.72 17.61 -15.79
N GLY A 67 11.82 17.35 -17.10
CA GLY A 67 12.79 18.01 -17.96
C GLY A 67 14.19 17.44 -17.85
N GLN A 68 15.21 18.29 -17.64
CA GLN A 68 16.61 17.88 -17.57
C GLN A 68 17.16 17.82 -16.13
N ASP A 69 16.32 17.52 -15.14
CA ASP A 69 16.72 17.55 -13.74
C ASP A 69 17.60 16.36 -13.33
N ASP A 70 17.68 15.34 -14.20
CA ASP A 70 18.54 14.15 -14.06
C ASP A 70 19.63 14.06 -15.17
N LEU A 71 19.93 15.18 -15.83
CA LEU A 71 20.94 15.24 -16.87
C LEU A 71 22.34 14.84 -16.36
N ILE A 72 22.89 13.78 -16.94
CA ILE A 72 24.25 13.32 -16.67
C ILE A 72 25.09 13.39 -17.94
N TRP A 73 26.25 14.06 -17.86
CA TRP A 73 27.24 14.11 -18.92
C TRP A 73 28.20 12.93 -18.79
N TYR A 74 28.04 11.93 -19.60
CA TYR A 74 28.91 10.76 -19.63
C TYR A 74 30.08 10.96 -20.60
N THR A 75 31.26 10.48 -20.22
CA THR A 75 32.39 10.36 -21.14
C THR A 75 32.37 8.96 -21.73
N SER A 76 32.27 8.83 -23.03
CA SER A 76 32.25 7.55 -23.70
C SER A 76 33.63 6.93 -23.78
N LYS A 77 33.68 5.61 -23.88
CA LYS A 77 34.91 4.85 -24.12
C LYS A 77 35.23 4.79 -25.61
N LYS A 78 36.42 5.20 -25.99
CA LYS A 78 36.92 5.03 -27.37
C LYS A 78 37.22 3.56 -27.64
N LEU A 79 36.63 2.97 -28.68
CA LEU A 79 36.90 1.61 -29.13
C LEU A 79 37.97 1.60 -30.23
N ASP A 80 37.83 2.50 -31.22
CA ASP A 80 38.84 2.73 -32.29
C ASP A 80 38.77 4.19 -32.76
N GLU A 81 39.27 4.49 -33.98
CA GLU A 81 39.39 5.88 -34.44
C GLU A 81 38.06 6.63 -34.52
N ASN A 82 36.96 5.95 -34.90
CA ASN A 82 35.68 6.56 -35.18
C ASN A 82 34.51 5.95 -34.39
N HIS A 83 34.78 4.96 -33.52
CA HIS A 83 33.79 4.23 -32.76
C HIS A 83 33.95 4.45 -31.25
N TYR A 84 32.82 4.76 -30.59
CA TYR A 84 32.75 5.03 -29.17
C TYR A 84 31.59 4.26 -28.54
N SER A 85 31.73 3.87 -27.29
CA SER A 85 30.68 3.19 -26.56
C SER A 85 30.51 3.78 -25.19
N LEU A 86 29.25 3.68 -24.67
CA LEU A 86 28.84 4.07 -23.34
C LEU A 86 27.83 3.05 -22.85
N THR A 87 27.93 2.64 -21.59
CA THR A 87 26.83 1.92 -20.89
C THR A 87 26.24 2.85 -19.86
N VAL A 88 24.95 3.12 -19.96
CA VAL A 88 24.16 3.94 -19.04
C VAL A 88 23.40 3.03 -18.10
N ASP A 89 23.51 3.25 -16.80
CA ASP A 89 22.69 2.60 -15.79
C ASP A 89 21.48 3.50 -15.50
N ILE A 90 20.26 3.02 -15.80
CA ILE A 90 19.02 3.78 -15.64
C ILE A 90 18.72 4.14 -14.18
N ARG A 91 19.31 3.40 -13.20
CA ARG A 91 19.17 3.69 -11.76
C ARG A 91 19.82 5.02 -11.36
N ASN A 92 20.69 5.57 -12.18
CA ASN A 92 21.30 6.88 -11.96
C ASN A 92 20.39 8.06 -12.38
N HIS A 93 19.27 7.76 -13.00
CA HIS A 93 18.29 8.75 -13.47
C HIS A 93 17.04 8.76 -12.58
N LYS A 94 16.13 9.73 -12.81
CA LYS A 94 14.98 9.96 -11.91
C LYS A 94 13.63 9.42 -12.39
N GLY A 95 13.63 8.58 -13.41
CA GLY A 95 12.39 7.96 -13.88
C GLY A 95 12.56 7.12 -15.13
N LEU A 96 11.61 6.22 -15.32
CA LEU A 96 11.47 5.39 -16.51
C LEU A 96 10.72 6.17 -17.60
N GLY A 97 10.61 5.60 -18.80
CA GLY A 97 9.95 6.21 -19.95
C GLY A 97 10.93 6.64 -21.02
N LYS A 98 10.71 7.79 -21.61
CA LYS A 98 11.55 8.34 -22.67
C LYS A 98 12.85 8.92 -22.11
N TYR A 99 13.96 8.58 -22.77
CA TYR A 99 15.28 9.12 -22.52
C TYR A 99 15.81 9.84 -23.76
N ASN A 100 16.48 10.97 -23.56
CA ASN A 100 17.15 11.73 -24.58
C ASN A 100 18.66 11.49 -24.50
N VAL A 101 19.28 11.32 -25.66
CA VAL A 101 20.71 11.08 -25.83
C VAL A 101 21.24 12.10 -26.82
N HIS A 102 22.15 12.97 -26.40
CA HIS A 102 22.88 13.81 -27.30
C HIS A 102 24.33 13.34 -27.40
N VAL A 103 24.95 13.58 -28.55
CA VAL A 103 26.35 13.25 -28.77
C VAL A 103 27.13 14.54 -29.08
N TYR A 104 28.20 14.78 -28.32
CA TYR A 104 29.08 15.90 -28.50
C TYR A 104 30.54 15.41 -28.64
N GLY A 105 31.24 15.98 -29.62
CA GLY A 105 32.69 15.83 -29.69
C GLY A 105 33.41 17.01 -29.03
N GLU A 106 34.31 16.75 -28.10
CA GLU A 106 35.25 17.73 -27.56
C GLU A 106 36.48 17.79 -28.44
N THR A 107 36.78 18.96 -29.01
CA THR A 107 37.98 19.19 -29.79
C THR A 107 39.25 19.23 -28.88
N LYS A 108 40.42 19.14 -29.46
CA LYS A 108 41.69 19.29 -28.72
C LYS A 108 41.86 20.69 -28.08
N THR A 109 41.10 21.67 -28.58
CA THR A 109 41.07 23.05 -28.04
C THR A 109 39.99 23.26 -26.99
N GLY A 110 39.20 22.21 -26.64
CA GLY A 110 38.16 22.26 -25.62
C GLY A 110 36.78 22.72 -26.11
N ASN A 111 36.60 22.96 -27.40
CA ASN A 111 35.29 23.34 -27.96
C ASN A 111 34.40 22.10 -28.06
N LEU A 112 33.12 22.27 -27.70
CA LEU A 112 32.09 21.24 -27.85
C LEU A 112 31.34 21.42 -29.19
N ILE A 113 31.27 20.36 -29.96
CA ILE A 113 30.53 20.31 -31.23
C ILE A 113 29.43 19.26 -31.12
N LYS A 114 28.15 19.66 -31.27
CA LYS A 114 27.04 18.71 -31.32
C LYS A 114 27.14 17.88 -32.59
N LEU A 115 27.19 16.55 -32.43
CA LEU A 115 27.36 15.59 -33.51
C LEU A 115 26.05 14.90 -33.89
N GLY A 116 25.18 14.64 -32.91
CA GLY A 116 23.90 13.97 -33.14
C GLY A 116 23.00 14.00 -31.92
N MET A 117 21.80 13.42 -32.09
CA MET A 117 20.86 13.17 -31.02
C MET A 117 20.03 11.93 -31.35
N SER A 118 19.65 11.21 -30.32
CA SER A 118 18.81 10.01 -30.37
C SER A 118 17.96 9.94 -29.13
N GLU A 119 17.03 9.00 -29.10
CA GLU A 119 16.18 8.73 -27.95
C GLU A 119 15.96 7.22 -27.79
N PHE A 120 15.62 6.79 -26.58
CA PHE A 120 15.19 5.43 -26.31
C PHE A 120 14.09 5.40 -25.25
N PHE A 121 13.40 4.27 -25.15
CA PHE A 121 12.31 4.07 -24.20
C PHE A 121 12.63 2.92 -23.24
N VAL A 122 12.34 3.13 -21.94
CA VAL A 122 12.29 2.11 -20.91
C VAL A 122 10.85 2.04 -20.42
N ASN A 123 10.16 0.93 -20.67
CA ASN A 123 8.76 0.80 -20.32
C ASN A 123 8.57 0.76 -18.80
N ASN A 124 7.53 1.46 -18.32
CA ASN A 124 7.13 1.36 -16.91
C ASN A 124 6.63 -0.05 -16.58
N PRO A 125 6.81 -0.52 -15.34
CA PRO A 125 6.13 -1.71 -14.87
C PRO A 125 4.60 -1.52 -14.83
N GLU A 126 3.89 -2.60 -15.12
CA GLU A 126 2.43 -2.65 -15.12
C GLU A 126 1.96 -3.80 -14.24
N ILE A 127 0.89 -3.59 -13.47
CA ILE A 127 0.17 -4.63 -12.73
C ILE A 127 -1.16 -4.82 -13.43
N GLY A 128 -1.35 -5.98 -14.06
CA GLY A 128 -2.54 -6.26 -14.88
C GLY A 128 -3.75 -6.67 -14.07
N THR A 129 -3.55 -7.38 -12.95
CA THR A 129 -4.65 -7.93 -12.15
C THR A 129 -4.41 -7.69 -10.66
N ILE A 130 -5.44 -7.16 -9.99
CA ILE A 130 -5.48 -6.99 -8.52
C ILE A 130 -6.75 -7.66 -8.01
N LYS A 131 -6.62 -8.58 -7.06
CA LYS A 131 -7.75 -9.32 -6.48
C LYS A 131 -7.67 -9.34 -4.97
N VAL A 132 -8.83 -9.36 -4.32
CA VAL A 132 -8.97 -9.70 -2.91
C VAL A 132 -9.47 -11.14 -2.82
N GLU A 133 -8.74 -11.96 -2.09
CA GLU A 133 -8.97 -13.39 -1.94
C GLU A 133 -8.95 -13.77 -0.45
N ASP A 134 -9.30 -15.01 -0.13
CA ASP A 134 -9.16 -15.64 1.19
C ASP A 134 -9.73 -14.78 2.34
N LYS A 135 -10.91 -14.18 2.10
CA LYS A 135 -11.61 -13.44 3.15
C LYS A 135 -12.04 -14.40 4.26
N ASN A 136 -11.52 -14.16 5.44
CA ASN A 136 -11.90 -14.90 6.64
C ASN A 136 -12.49 -13.91 7.66
N GLN A 137 -13.79 -14.02 7.90
CA GLN A 137 -14.52 -13.12 8.81
C GLN A 137 -14.18 -13.39 10.27
N GLU A 138 -13.92 -14.64 10.64
CA GLU A 138 -13.57 -15.04 12.00
C GLU A 138 -12.21 -14.47 12.43
N SER A 139 -11.18 -14.61 11.58
CA SER A 139 -9.85 -14.06 11.85
C SER A 139 -9.74 -12.55 11.51
N GLY A 140 -10.71 -12.02 10.76
CA GLY A 140 -10.66 -10.65 10.25
C GLY A 140 -9.52 -10.43 9.25
N THR A 141 -9.29 -11.41 8.36
CA THR A 141 -8.18 -11.36 7.39
C THR A 141 -8.66 -11.45 5.96
N PHE A 142 -7.88 -10.87 5.06
CA PHE A 142 -8.00 -11.07 3.62
C PHE A 142 -6.65 -10.93 2.94
N LEU A 143 -6.50 -11.57 1.77
CA LEU A 143 -5.31 -11.52 0.94
C LEU A 143 -5.55 -10.59 -0.25
N ILE A 144 -4.59 -9.70 -0.52
CA ILE A 144 -4.54 -8.94 -1.77
C ILE A 144 -3.49 -9.60 -2.65
N ARG A 145 -3.88 -10.03 -3.85
CA ARG A 145 -3.00 -10.64 -4.85
C ARG A 145 -2.83 -9.70 -6.03
N LEU A 146 -1.57 -9.50 -6.43
CA LEU A 146 -1.16 -8.73 -7.59
C LEU A 146 -0.52 -9.68 -8.59
N SER A 147 -1.05 -9.75 -9.81
CA SER A 147 -0.59 -10.66 -10.86
C SER A 147 -0.58 -10.01 -12.25
N ASP A 148 -0.16 -10.76 -13.26
CA ASP A 148 0.00 -10.30 -14.64
C ASP A 148 0.94 -9.09 -14.73
N ILE A 149 2.08 -9.18 -14.03
CA ILE A 149 3.04 -8.08 -13.94
C ILE A 149 3.96 -8.08 -15.15
N LYS A 150 4.02 -6.94 -15.84
CA LYS A 150 4.95 -6.70 -16.94
C LYS A 150 6.09 -5.81 -16.48
N ASN A 151 7.27 -6.00 -17.09
CA ASN A 151 8.49 -5.23 -16.80
C ASN A 151 8.85 -5.26 -15.31
N ALA A 152 8.66 -6.41 -14.67
CA ALA A 152 8.87 -6.60 -13.22
C ALA A 152 10.32 -6.32 -12.78
N GLU A 153 11.28 -6.40 -13.70
CA GLU A 153 12.69 -6.07 -13.47
C GLU A 153 12.91 -4.59 -13.11
N TYR A 154 11.98 -3.73 -13.41
CA TYR A 154 12.04 -2.30 -13.06
C TYR A 154 11.30 -1.97 -11.77
N ILE A 155 10.76 -2.95 -11.05
CA ILE A 155 10.13 -2.76 -9.73
C ILE A 155 11.18 -2.91 -8.65
N ASP A 156 11.35 -1.87 -7.83
CA ASP A 156 12.11 -1.93 -6.59
C ASP A 156 11.20 -2.41 -5.44
N ASN A 157 10.02 -1.81 -5.32
CA ASN A 157 9.08 -2.12 -4.26
C ASN A 157 7.62 -1.86 -4.68
N ILE A 158 6.68 -2.61 -4.09
CA ILE A 158 5.24 -2.36 -4.21
C ILE A 158 4.67 -2.08 -2.83
N MET A 159 4.04 -0.92 -2.69
CA MET A 159 3.35 -0.49 -1.48
C MET A 159 1.84 -0.50 -1.69
N VAL A 160 1.13 -1.03 -0.70
CA VAL A 160 -0.32 -1.18 -0.75
C VAL A 160 -0.93 -0.50 0.48
N PRO A 161 -1.34 0.78 0.39
CA PRO A 161 -2.10 1.43 1.43
C PRO A 161 -3.51 0.84 1.49
N VAL A 162 -3.94 0.51 2.71
CA VAL A 162 -5.28 -0.02 3.00
C VAL A 162 -5.88 0.78 4.15
N TRP A 163 -7.15 1.14 4.05
CA TRP A 163 -7.90 1.82 5.11
C TRP A 163 -9.38 1.51 5.02
N SER A 164 -10.10 1.58 6.14
CA SER A 164 -11.57 1.47 6.15
C SER A 164 -12.23 2.82 5.87
N ASP A 165 -13.50 2.82 5.47
CA ASP A 165 -14.31 4.05 5.34
C ASP A 165 -14.72 4.63 6.69
N VAL A 166 -14.49 3.91 7.79
CA VAL A 166 -14.86 4.35 9.14
C VAL A 166 -13.95 5.50 9.57
N ASN A 167 -14.50 6.65 9.85
CA ASN A 167 -13.80 7.88 10.24
C ASN A 167 -12.69 8.34 9.25
N GLY A 168 -12.87 8.04 7.96
CA GLY A 168 -11.92 8.43 6.92
C GLY A 168 -10.67 7.55 6.90
N GLN A 169 -9.47 8.16 6.83
CA GLN A 169 -8.19 7.43 6.74
C GLN A 169 -7.47 7.33 8.10
N ASP A 170 -8.20 7.33 9.21
CA ASP A 170 -7.61 7.32 10.55
C ASP A 170 -6.97 5.97 10.95
N ASP A 171 -7.24 4.94 10.14
CA ASP A 171 -6.70 3.58 10.26
C ASP A 171 -5.82 3.17 9.06
N LEU A 172 -5.33 4.13 8.27
CA LEU A 172 -4.48 3.89 7.10
C LEU A 172 -3.19 3.14 7.46
N VAL A 173 -2.96 2.01 6.81
CA VAL A 173 -1.73 1.22 6.92
C VAL A 173 -1.12 1.02 5.54
N TRP A 174 0.16 1.33 5.40
CA TRP A 174 0.95 1.05 4.21
C TRP A 174 1.61 -0.33 4.34
N TYR A 175 1.17 -1.29 3.56
CA TYR A 175 1.75 -2.63 3.50
C TYR A 175 2.80 -2.70 2.39
N THR A 176 3.88 -3.43 2.64
CA THR A 176 4.82 -3.85 1.59
C THR A 176 4.34 -5.18 1.01
N ALA A 177 4.13 -5.24 -0.30
CA ALA A 177 3.78 -6.47 -0.97
C ALA A 177 4.98 -7.43 -1.01
N LYS A 178 4.73 -8.71 -0.78
CA LYS A 178 5.76 -9.76 -0.79
C LYS A 178 5.72 -10.50 -2.11
N LYS A 179 6.86 -10.58 -2.79
CA LYS A 179 6.98 -11.42 -4.00
C LYS A 179 6.89 -12.89 -3.62
N MET A 180 6.09 -13.63 -4.37
CA MET A 180 6.00 -15.09 -4.23
C MET A 180 7.26 -15.76 -4.80
N SER A 181 7.73 -16.84 -4.15
CA SER A 181 8.97 -17.52 -4.56
C SER A 181 8.90 -18.19 -5.91
N ASP A 182 7.70 -18.65 -6.29
CA ASP A 182 7.49 -19.55 -7.44
C ASP A 182 6.74 -18.87 -8.60
N SER A 183 6.48 -17.57 -8.49
CA SER A 183 5.77 -16.79 -9.51
C SER A 183 6.21 -15.33 -9.51
N ASP A 184 5.83 -14.58 -10.55
CA ASP A 184 5.99 -13.12 -10.59
C ASP A 184 4.83 -12.38 -9.91
N GLU A 185 4.11 -13.04 -9.01
CA GLU A 185 3.01 -12.46 -8.25
C GLU A 185 3.50 -11.86 -6.94
N TYR A 186 2.74 -10.90 -6.44
CA TYR A 186 2.94 -10.31 -5.13
C TYR A 186 1.68 -10.42 -4.29
N VAL A 187 1.86 -10.58 -2.99
CA VAL A 187 0.76 -10.71 -2.04
C VAL A 187 0.91 -9.78 -0.84
N VAL A 188 -0.24 -9.40 -0.29
CA VAL A 188 -0.35 -8.66 0.96
C VAL A 188 -1.37 -9.33 1.87
N ASP A 189 -0.94 -9.72 3.05
CA ASP A 189 -1.83 -10.20 4.11
C ASP A 189 -2.36 -9.02 4.91
N VAL A 190 -3.66 -8.78 4.83
CA VAL A 190 -4.35 -7.73 5.60
C VAL A 190 -5.07 -8.35 6.78
N ASN A 191 -4.91 -7.74 7.95
CA ASN A 191 -5.66 -8.09 9.16
C ASN A 191 -6.31 -6.83 9.73
N ILE A 192 -7.63 -6.85 9.91
CA ILE A 192 -8.43 -5.71 10.37
C ILE A 192 -8.07 -5.25 11.79
N LYS A 193 -7.35 -6.08 12.56
CA LYS A 193 -6.76 -5.67 13.85
C LYS A 193 -5.87 -4.43 13.69
N LYS A 194 -5.15 -4.30 12.57
CA LYS A 194 -4.33 -3.12 12.28
C LYS A 194 -5.17 -1.90 11.86
N HIS A 195 -6.43 -2.13 11.55
CA HIS A 195 -7.43 -1.14 11.14
C HIS A 195 -8.50 -0.95 12.23
N LYS A 196 -8.10 -1.00 13.50
CA LYS A 196 -8.97 -0.79 14.67
C LYS A 196 -10.19 -1.72 14.72
N TYR A 197 -10.11 -2.89 14.10
CA TYR A 197 -11.23 -3.83 13.90
C TYR A 197 -12.43 -3.20 13.17
N SER A 198 -12.20 -2.18 12.35
CA SER A 198 -13.24 -1.55 11.53
C SER A 198 -13.90 -2.57 10.61
N LEU A 199 -15.21 -2.50 10.51
CA LEU A 199 -16.03 -3.33 9.63
C LEU A 199 -16.63 -2.48 8.51
N GLY A 200 -17.07 -3.15 7.43
CA GLY A 200 -17.60 -2.49 6.27
C GLY A 200 -16.59 -2.36 5.15
N LYS A 201 -16.65 -1.27 4.42
CA LYS A 201 -15.89 -1.01 3.22
C LYS A 201 -14.43 -0.69 3.53
N TYR A 202 -13.53 -1.30 2.75
CA TYR A 202 -12.10 -1.06 2.74
C TYR A 202 -11.64 -0.56 1.37
N ASN A 203 -10.78 0.43 1.38
CA ASN A 203 -10.13 0.96 0.21
C ASN A 203 -8.69 0.42 0.15
N VAL A 204 -8.27 0.03 -1.04
CA VAL A 204 -6.96 -0.52 -1.32
C VAL A 204 -6.35 0.27 -2.46
N GLY A 205 -5.23 0.94 -2.21
CA GLY A 205 -4.40 1.55 -3.25
C GLY A 205 -3.22 0.66 -3.60
N VAL A 206 -2.66 0.81 -4.79
CA VAL A 206 -1.44 0.11 -5.19
C VAL A 206 -0.46 1.12 -5.78
N TYR A 207 0.74 1.17 -5.23
CA TYR A 207 1.82 2.05 -5.61
C TYR A 207 3.07 1.24 -5.94
N ILE A 208 3.74 1.59 -7.03
CA ILE A 208 5.05 1.06 -7.39
C ILE A 208 6.11 2.10 -7.05
N THR A 209 7.20 1.67 -6.44
CA THR A 209 8.47 2.37 -6.46
C THR A 209 9.34 1.67 -7.49
N ASP A 210 9.75 2.37 -8.54
CA ASP A 210 10.60 1.81 -9.59
C ASP A 210 12.09 1.86 -9.19
N VAL A 211 12.94 1.22 -9.99
CA VAL A 211 14.39 1.13 -9.76
C VAL A 211 15.12 2.47 -9.78
N THR A 212 14.47 3.55 -10.24
CA THR A 212 14.99 4.93 -10.17
C THR A 212 14.61 5.64 -8.88
N GLY A 213 13.81 4.98 -8.01
CA GLY A 213 13.31 5.53 -6.75
C GLY A 213 12.03 6.36 -6.90
N ARG A 214 11.45 6.45 -8.10
CA ARG A 214 10.19 7.16 -8.32
C ARG A 214 9.02 6.32 -7.85
N GLN A 215 8.15 6.92 -7.02
CA GLN A 215 6.91 6.28 -6.56
C GLN A 215 5.69 6.88 -7.26
N TYR A 216 4.76 6.02 -7.68
CA TYR A 216 3.50 6.43 -8.31
C TYR A 216 2.39 5.40 -8.11
N GLY A 217 1.15 5.88 -8.02
CA GLY A 217 -0.04 5.04 -7.94
C GLY A 217 -0.37 4.41 -9.28
N VAL A 218 -0.68 3.12 -9.28
CA VAL A 218 -0.99 2.36 -10.52
C VAL A 218 -2.43 1.89 -10.57
N SER A 219 -3.06 1.65 -9.43
CA SER A 219 -4.43 1.18 -9.36
C SER A 219 -5.04 1.33 -7.97
N SER A 220 -6.36 1.14 -7.88
CA SER A 220 -7.09 1.04 -6.63
C SER A 220 -8.27 0.09 -6.78
N LEU A 221 -8.69 -0.51 -5.67
CA LEU A 221 -9.92 -1.29 -5.60
C LEU A 221 -10.58 -1.11 -4.23
N GLU A 222 -11.82 -1.55 -4.14
CA GLU A 222 -12.59 -1.58 -2.91
C GLU A 222 -12.93 -3.03 -2.56
N THR A 223 -13.02 -3.31 -1.28
CA THR A 223 -13.50 -4.58 -0.75
C THR A 223 -14.34 -4.33 0.49
N GLU A 224 -14.96 -5.35 1.02
CA GLU A 224 -15.81 -5.23 2.20
C GLU A 224 -15.52 -6.37 3.18
N MET A 225 -15.43 -6.03 4.47
CA MET A 225 -15.33 -6.97 5.57
C MET A 225 -16.57 -6.81 6.44
N MET A 226 -17.46 -7.79 6.40
CA MET A 226 -18.70 -7.78 7.16
C MET A 226 -18.67 -8.81 8.27
N LEU A 227 -19.37 -8.53 9.36
CA LEU A 227 -19.68 -9.57 10.35
C LEU A 227 -20.73 -10.52 9.82
N ARG A 228 -20.57 -11.79 10.14
CA ARG A 228 -21.68 -12.72 10.11
C ARG A 228 -22.57 -12.42 11.32
N GLN A 229 -23.79 -11.97 11.05
CA GLN A 229 -24.76 -11.74 12.12
C GLN A 229 -25.22 -13.07 12.69
N GLY A 230 -25.15 -13.20 14.02
CA GLY A 230 -25.73 -14.33 14.72
C GLY A 230 -27.24 -14.31 14.75
N SER A 231 -27.84 -15.43 15.10
CA SER A 231 -29.26 -15.56 15.40
C SER A 231 -29.50 -15.56 16.91
N ILE A 232 -30.63 -14.99 17.33
CA ILE A 232 -31.06 -15.00 18.73
C ILE A 232 -32.35 -15.80 18.81
N ASP A 233 -32.39 -16.82 19.69
CA ASP A 233 -33.56 -17.61 20.02
C ASP A 233 -33.91 -17.37 21.52
N ILE A 234 -35.16 -17.05 21.79
CA ILE A 234 -35.61 -16.76 23.15
C ILE A 234 -36.74 -17.76 23.50
N LYS A 235 -36.55 -18.51 24.58
CA LYS A 235 -37.52 -19.48 25.09
C LYS A 235 -37.88 -19.19 26.52
N GLU A 236 -39.17 -19.17 26.81
CA GLU A 236 -39.68 -19.15 28.18
C GLU A 236 -39.32 -20.48 28.88
N LYS A 237 -38.76 -20.39 30.08
CA LYS A 237 -38.34 -21.55 30.88
C LYS A 237 -39.38 -21.83 31.98
N ASP A 238 -39.81 -20.79 32.70
CA ASP A 238 -40.80 -20.88 33.78
C ASP A 238 -41.40 -19.50 34.07
N GLY A 239 -42.47 -19.12 33.47
CA GLY A 239 -43.28 -17.91 33.68
C GLY A 239 -42.53 -16.57 33.85
N LEU A 240 -41.39 -16.52 34.49
CA LEU A 240 -40.57 -15.31 34.74
C LEU A 240 -39.14 -15.42 34.15
N ASN A 241 -38.71 -16.61 33.82
CA ASN A 241 -37.34 -16.86 33.33
C ASN A 241 -37.38 -17.16 31.84
N TYR A 242 -36.46 -16.53 31.12
CA TYR A 242 -36.27 -16.71 29.69
C TYR A 242 -34.86 -17.17 29.39
N LEU A 243 -34.72 -18.18 28.54
CA LEU A 243 -33.44 -18.62 28.00
C LEU A 243 -33.18 -17.91 26.67
N VAL A 244 -32.13 -17.11 26.64
CA VAL A 244 -31.64 -16.44 25.41
C VAL A 244 -30.50 -17.23 24.85
N THR A 245 -30.64 -17.76 23.64
CA THR A 245 -29.58 -18.50 22.94
C THR A 245 -29.10 -17.70 21.74
N ILE A 246 -27.80 -17.41 21.69
CA ILE A 246 -27.16 -16.70 20.58
C ILE A 246 -26.30 -17.70 19.82
N LYS A 247 -26.50 -17.77 18.49
CA LYS A 247 -25.86 -18.77 17.61
C LYS A 247 -25.27 -18.11 16.37
N ASP A 248 -24.30 -18.80 15.77
CA ASP A 248 -23.77 -18.50 14.44
C ASP A 248 -23.21 -17.08 14.28
N PHE A 249 -22.67 -16.50 15.35
CA PHE A 249 -21.99 -15.21 15.27
C PHE A 249 -20.47 -15.38 15.19
N GLU A 250 -19.84 -14.49 14.46
CA GLU A 250 -18.39 -14.43 14.33
C GLU A 250 -17.90 -13.03 14.70
N VAL A 251 -16.86 -12.97 15.54
CA VAL A 251 -16.23 -11.70 15.94
C VAL A 251 -14.76 -11.75 15.54
N PRO A 252 -14.30 -10.85 14.67
CA PRO A 252 -12.91 -10.80 14.27
C PRO A 252 -11.96 -10.67 15.46
N GLY A 253 -11.02 -11.61 15.55
CA GLY A 253 -10.09 -11.68 16.68
C GLY A 253 -10.62 -12.45 17.89
N GLY A 254 -11.82 -13.04 17.78
CA GLY A 254 -12.50 -13.78 18.85
C GLY A 254 -13.22 -12.85 19.84
N ALA A 255 -14.24 -13.37 20.48
CA ALA A 255 -14.94 -12.67 21.57
C ALA A 255 -14.39 -13.11 22.92
N THR A 256 -14.03 -12.18 23.77
CA THR A 256 -13.69 -12.46 25.19
C THR A 256 -14.92 -12.44 26.08
N SER A 257 -15.97 -11.77 25.64
CA SER A 257 -17.28 -11.72 26.30
C SER A 257 -18.36 -11.34 25.30
N VAL A 258 -19.61 -11.74 25.61
CA VAL A 258 -20.80 -11.31 24.86
C VAL A 258 -21.71 -10.61 25.85
N LEU A 259 -22.09 -9.37 25.54
CA LEU A 259 -23.00 -8.59 26.36
C LEU A 259 -24.40 -8.71 25.79
N VAL A 260 -25.38 -9.01 26.64
CA VAL A 260 -26.78 -9.10 26.27
C VAL A 260 -27.56 -8.02 27.03
N PRO A 261 -27.69 -6.82 26.45
CA PRO A 261 -28.55 -5.79 27.05
C PRO A 261 -30.01 -6.16 26.85
N ILE A 262 -30.82 -6.07 27.91
CA ILE A 262 -32.26 -6.35 27.92
C ILE A 262 -32.97 -5.18 28.57
N TRP A 263 -34.05 -4.74 27.97
CA TRP A 263 -34.88 -3.66 28.48
C TRP A 263 -36.34 -3.88 28.06
N SER A 264 -37.28 -3.29 28.78
CA SER A 264 -38.67 -3.20 28.35
C SER A 264 -38.90 -1.98 27.44
N GLU A 265 -39.92 -2.01 26.61
CA GLU A 265 -40.33 -0.83 25.84
C GLU A 265 -41.11 0.21 26.67
N VAL A 266 -41.33 -0.06 27.94
CA VAL A 266 -42.02 0.86 28.85
C VAL A 266 -41.05 1.98 29.25
N ASN A 267 -41.37 3.22 28.93
CA ASN A 267 -40.52 4.41 29.17
C ASN A 267 -39.17 4.39 28.50
N GLY A 268 -39.02 3.66 27.40
CA GLY A 268 -37.74 3.55 26.69
C GLY A 268 -36.75 2.57 27.32
N GLN A 269 -35.48 2.97 27.52
CA GLN A 269 -34.44 2.10 28.08
C GLN A 269 -34.10 2.43 29.53
N ASP A 270 -35.09 2.86 30.32
CA ASP A 270 -34.88 3.25 31.71
C ASP A 270 -34.64 2.06 32.65
N ASP A 271 -35.01 0.85 32.22
CA ASP A 271 -34.81 -0.42 32.90
C ASP A 271 -33.73 -1.30 32.26
N LEU A 272 -32.79 -0.70 31.47
CA LEU A 272 -31.76 -1.42 30.77
C LEU A 272 -30.83 -2.18 31.75
N ILE A 273 -30.77 -3.49 31.58
CA ILE A 273 -29.88 -4.39 32.31
C ILE A 273 -28.87 -5.04 31.35
N PHE A 274 -27.62 -5.02 31.71
CA PHE A 274 -26.56 -5.78 31.02
C PHE A 274 -26.34 -7.11 31.71
N SER A 275 -26.75 -8.19 31.07
CA SER A 275 -26.35 -9.53 31.51
C SER A 275 -24.93 -9.82 31.05
N CYS A 276 -23.99 -9.94 31.98
CA CYS A 276 -22.60 -10.25 31.71
C CYS A 276 -22.34 -11.74 32.01
N PRO A 277 -21.83 -12.51 31.04
CA PRO A 277 -21.33 -13.85 31.35
C PRO A 277 -20.07 -13.77 32.23
N ALA A 278 -19.87 -14.78 33.11
CA ALA A 278 -18.73 -14.85 34.00
C ALA A 278 -17.38 -14.80 33.25
N PRO A 279 -16.34 -14.17 33.82
CA PRO A 279 -15.02 -14.12 33.21
C PRO A 279 -14.39 -15.51 33.15
N GLY A 280 -13.90 -15.91 31.96
CA GLY A 280 -13.17 -17.16 31.75
C GLY A 280 -13.51 -17.97 30.52
N VAL A 281 -14.33 -17.44 29.62
CA VAL A 281 -14.72 -18.15 28.41
C VAL A 281 -13.64 -17.98 27.33
N HIS A 282 -12.83 -19.03 27.14
CA HIS A 282 -11.97 -19.15 25.96
C HIS A 282 -12.81 -19.63 24.78
N CYS A 283 -12.99 -18.76 23.79
CA CYS A 283 -13.61 -19.12 22.51
C CYS A 283 -12.63 -19.96 21.69
N CYS A 284 -12.95 -21.22 21.46
CA CYS A 284 -12.27 -22.04 20.44
C CYS A 284 -12.89 -21.74 19.07
N SER A 285 -12.07 -21.71 18.02
CA SER A 285 -12.48 -21.56 16.63
C SER A 285 -13.58 -22.55 16.24
N GLY A 286 -14.74 -22.03 15.83
CA GLY A 286 -15.92 -22.79 15.42
C GLY A 286 -17.20 -22.09 15.84
N SER A 287 -18.28 -22.35 15.12
CA SER A 287 -19.63 -21.80 15.39
C SER A 287 -19.96 -21.72 16.88
N MET A 288 -20.12 -20.51 17.41
CA MET A 288 -20.38 -20.30 18.84
C MET A 288 -21.87 -20.36 19.15
N HIS A 289 -22.23 -21.14 20.17
CA HIS A 289 -23.54 -21.09 20.82
C HIS A 289 -23.37 -20.60 22.23
N GLN A 290 -24.16 -19.63 22.63
CA GLN A 290 -24.20 -19.12 23.99
C GLN A 290 -25.63 -19.12 24.49
N GLU A 291 -25.84 -19.67 25.69
CA GLU A 291 -27.12 -19.65 26.39
C GLU A 291 -26.97 -18.78 27.64
N VAL A 292 -27.86 -17.81 27.81
CA VAL A 292 -27.92 -16.91 28.96
C VAL A 292 -29.27 -17.12 29.65
N LEU A 293 -29.24 -17.47 30.90
CA LEU A 293 -30.46 -17.56 31.73
C LEU A 293 -30.72 -16.19 32.34
N CYS A 294 -31.83 -15.56 31.94
CA CYS A 294 -32.30 -14.29 32.51
C CYS A 294 -33.26 -14.61 33.69
N THR A 295 -32.76 -14.53 34.90
CA THR A 295 -33.54 -14.94 36.10
C THR A 295 -34.23 -13.81 36.86
N ASP A 296 -33.90 -12.54 36.67
CA ASP A 296 -34.34 -11.48 37.59
C ASP A 296 -34.96 -10.23 36.95
N LEU A 297 -35.47 -10.35 35.71
CA LEU A 297 -36.02 -9.18 35.00
C LEU A 297 -37.35 -8.65 35.51
N LEU A 298 -38.08 -9.41 36.31
CA LEU A 298 -39.45 -9.02 36.73
C LEU A 298 -39.61 -8.79 38.23
N GLU A 299 -38.69 -9.22 39.09
CA GLU A 299 -38.86 -9.04 40.55
C GLU A 299 -38.64 -7.60 41.03
N GLU A 300 -37.77 -6.81 40.37
CA GLU A 300 -37.53 -5.42 40.81
C GLU A 300 -38.64 -4.43 40.34
N ASN A 301 -39.27 -4.67 39.21
CA ASN A 301 -40.30 -3.76 38.70
C ASN A 301 -41.69 -3.93 39.34
N VAL A 302 -41.97 -5.07 39.98
CA VAL A 302 -43.25 -5.31 40.68
C VAL A 302 -43.23 -4.74 42.09
N LEU A 303 -42.05 -4.56 42.69
CA LEU A 303 -41.91 -4.08 44.08
C LEU A 303 -41.60 -2.59 44.23
N SER A 304 -41.23 -1.88 43.18
CA SER A 304 -41.00 -0.42 43.23
C SER A 304 -42.25 0.44 43.31
N GLY A 305 -43.45 -0.18 43.15
CA GLY A 305 -44.74 0.48 43.35
C GLY A 305 -45.21 0.63 44.79
N VAL A 306 -44.61 0.00 45.76
CA VAL A 306 -45.01 0.09 47.17
C VAL A 306 -43.77 -0.05 48.09
N ARG A 307 -43.17 1.06 48.46
CA ARG A 307 -42.61 1.46 49.74
C ARG A 307 -41.51 2.50 49.63
N GLN A 308 -41.84 3.74 49.92
CA GLN A 308 -40.93 4.62 50.63
C GLN A 308 -40.62 4.04 52.02
N GLY A 309 -39.39 3.74 52.31
CA GLY A 309 -38.94 3.33 53.63
C GLY A 309 -37.46 2.94 53.66
N ASN A 310 -36.65 3.93 54.01
CA ASN A 310 -35.30 3.79 54.61
C ASN A 310 -34.72 2.39 54.75
N ILE A 311 -33.64 2.07 54.07
CA ILE A 311 -32.50 1.31 54.64
C ILE A 311 -31.21 1.70 53.98
N GLY A 312 -30.20 1.91 54.82
CA GLY A 312 -28.92 2.44 54.41
C GLY A 312 -27.89 1.43 53.92
N SER A 313 -26.87 1.99 53.37
CA SER A 313 -25.48 1.60 53.31
C SER A 313 -25.07 0.28 52.67
N GLY A 314 -24.39 0.42 51.55
CA GLY A 314 -23.52 -0.63 51.02
C GLY A 314 -23.20 -0.41 49.53
N ARG A 315 -22.69 0.76 49.17
CA ARG A 315 -22.18 0.99 47.80
C ARG A 315 -20.69 1.37 47.90
N SER A 316 -19.83 0.54 47.38
CA SER A 316 -18.47 0.95 47.04
C SER A 316 -18.34 1.01 45.50
N GLY A 317 -18.36 2.19 44.98
CA GLY A 317 -18.04 2.44 43.57
C GLY A 317 -16.71 3.19 43.51
N SER A 318 -15.78 2.73 42.72
CA SER A 318 -14.54 3.47 42.42
C SER A 318 -14.77 4.32 41.16
N VAL A 319 -14.46 5.61 41.28
CA VAL A 319 -14.50 6.55 40.16
C VAL A 319 -13.10 6.62 39.57
N HIS A 320 -12.96 6.28 38.27
CA HIS A 320 -11.74 6.52 37.52
C HIS A 320 -11.98 7.63 36.49
N THR A 321 -11.16 8.67 36.55
CA THR A 321 -11.14 9.74 35.53
C THR A 321 -10.02 9.50 34.54
N ARG A 322 -10.36 9.46 33.26
CA ARG A 322 -9.40 9.53 32.15
C ARG A 322 -9.90 10.59 31.16
N ASN A 323 -9.07 11.58 30.85
CA ASN A 323 -9.35 12.67 29.88
C ASN A 323 -10.55 13.59 30.20
N GLY A 324 -10.84 13.86 31.48
CA GLY A 324 -11.82 14.88 31.86
C GLY A 324 -13.28 14.44 31.80
N GLU A 325 -13.57 13.18 31.46
CA GLU A 325 -14.91 12.59 31.53
C GLU A 325 -14.94 11.52 32.65
N SER A 326 -15.96 11.61 33.51
CA SER A 326 -16.16 10.65 34.59
C SER A 326 -17.10 9.53 34.14
N PHE A 327 -16.57 8.31 34.06
CA PHE A 327 -17.39 7.11 33.85
C PHE A 327 -17.63 6.43 35.19
N GLN A 328 -18.89 6.12 35.48
CA GLN A 328 -19.29 5.31 36.62
C GLN A 328 -19.46 3.87 36.16
N GLU A 329 -18.51 3.00 36.52
CA GLU A 329 -18.67 1.55 36.33
C GLU A 329 -19.51 0.97 37.48
N TRP A 330 -20.64 0.39 37.09
CA TRP A 330 -21.46 -0.39 38.03
C TRP A 330 -21.19 -1.87 37.77
N LEU A 331 -20.51 -2.52 38.73
CA LEU A 331 -20.39 -3.98 38.74
C LEU A 331 -21.61 -4.56 39.50
N PHE A 332 -22.50 -5.21 38.75
CA PHE A 332 -23.48 -6.12 39.33
C PHE A 332 -23.09 -7.56 39.00
N CYS A 333 -22.79 -8.35 39.99
CA CYS A 333 -22.53 -9.77 39.88
C CYS A 333 -23.81 -10.52 40.30
N GLY A 334 -24.63 -10.93 39.32
CA GLY A 334 -25.68 -11.92 39.51
C GLY A 334 -25.19 -13.27 39.02
N VAL A 335 -25.50 -14.34 39.71
CA VAL A 335 -25.07 -15.70 39.35
C VAL A 335 -25.77 -16.15 38.09
N ALA A 336 -25.03 -16.26 37.00
CA ALA A 336 -25.51 -16.83 35.75
C ALA A 336 -24.88 -18.22 35.55
N GLU A 337 -25.70 -19.23 35.29
CA GLU A 337 -25.26 -20.57 34.91
C GLU A 337 -25.10 -20.64 33.39
N PHE A 338 -23.91 -21.02 32.90
CA PHE A 338 -23.60 -21.14 31.47
C PHE A 338 -23.46 -22.60 31.08
N LEU A 339 -24.11 -23.02 29.99
CA LEU A 339 -23.92 -24.31 29.36
C LEU A 339 -23.30 -24.12 27.97
N TYR A 340 -22.14 -24.71 27.74
CA TYR A 340 -21.47 -24.76 26.44
C TYR A 340 -21.80 -26.05 25.71
N TYR A 341 -22.21 -25.92 24.45
CA TYR A 341 -22.31 -27.05 23.55
C TYR A 341 -21.38 -26.89 22.35
N ARG A 342 -20.56 -27.88 22.10
CA ARG A 342 -19.74 -28.04 20.90
C ARG A 342 -20.40 -29.09 20.02
N GLU A 343 -20.76 -28.76 18.80
CA GLU A 343 -21.08 -29.80 17.81
C GLU A 343 -19.78 -30.49 17.38
N ALA A 344 -19.51 -31.61 17.97
CA ALA A 344 -18.69 -32.78 17.68
C ALA A 344 -17.95 -33.27 18.95
N GLY A 345 -18.64 -34.06 19.73
CA GLY A 345 -18.04 -35.07 20.63
C GLY A 345 -17.18 -34.56 21.80
N SER A 346 -17.79 -34.43 22.88
CA SER A 346 -17.37 -34.41 24.29
C SER A 346 -17.74 -33.14 25.06
N CYS A 347 -18.68 -33.30 25.96
CA CYS A 347 -19.11 -32.30 26.92
C CYS A 347 -18.28 -32.44 28.18
N ASN A 348 -17.55 -31.39 28.58
CA ASN A 348 -16.97 -31.29 29.92
C ASN A 348 -17.74 -30.24 30.72
N ARG A 349 -18.41 -30.70 31.77
CA ARG A 349 -19.13 -29.85 32.71
C ARG A 349 -18.09 -29.28 33.68
N VAL A 350 -17.98 -27.99 33.77
CA VAL A 350 -17.19 -27.31 34.81
C VAL A 350 -18.17 -26.69 35.79
N HIS A 351 -18.20 -27.18 37.01
CA HIS A 351 -18.82 -26.51 38.14
C HIS A 351 -17.81 -25.53 38.73
N LEU A 352 -18.22 -24.31 38.93
CA LEU A 352 -17.57 -23.37 39.84
C LEU A 352 -18.34 -23.36 41.15
#